data_759179b06eab8f367baeb3f040125719
#
_entry.id   759179b06eab8f367baeb3f040125719
#
_cell.length_a   1.000
_cell.length_b   1.000
_cell.length_c   1.000
_cell.angle_alpha   90.00
_cell.angle_beta   90.00
_cell.angle_gamma   90.00
#
_symmetry.space_group_name_H-M   'P 1'
#
loop_
_entity.id
_entity.type
_entity.pdbx_description
1 polymer ?
#
loop_
_entity_poly.entity_id
_entity_poly.type
_entity_poly.pdbx_seq_one_letter_code
_entity_poly.pdbx_strand_id
1 'polypeptide(L)'
;MSRSGFAFAAAVGLLAAAPMLSRGDDERLLNPFADPFVQATRGRACPVPLGPAYSEAERRVEAHSRAERGTTCWLAGLCAEPNAYRYDAGNAAAAVGALRADAALTTSAIWVTAQRRFVYLEGCVADTAQAVRAETVVKALADVDRVIPALALPGERAPYAVAASASRPR
;
A
#
# COMPACT_ATOMS: atom_id res chain seq x y z
N MET A 1 -62.29 29.79 52.71
CA MET A 1 -62.21 28.63 51.78
C MET A 1 -61.00 28.89 50.92
N SER A 2 -59.86 28.22 51.25
CA SER A 2 -58.56 28.42 50.61
C SER A 2 -58.30 27.24 49.65
N ARG A 3 -58.05 27.54 48.38
CA ARG A 3 -57.67 26.51 47.39
C ARG A 3 -56.16 26.61 47.09
N SER A 4 -55.42 25.68 47.65
CA SER A 4 -54.02 25.50 47.34
C SER A 4 -53.85 24.79 45.96
N GLY A 5 -53.25 25.48 45.01
CA GLY A 5 -52.87 24.88 43.71
C GLY A 5 -51.47 24.32 43.84
N PHE A 6 -51.35 23.02 43.57
CA PHE A 6 -50.04 22.32 43.37
C PHE A 6 -49.58 22.48 41.93
N ALA A 7 -48.45 23.14 41.71
CA ALA A 7 -47.79 23.18 40.42
C ALA A 7 -46.84 22.02 40.32
N PHE A 8 -47.09 21.11 39.34
CA PHE A 8 -46.17 20.06 38.97
C PHE A 8 -45.17 20.63 37.95
N ALA A 9 -43.92 20.73 38.35
CA ALA A 9 -42.83 21.02 37.42
C ALA A 9 -42.35 19.72 36.78
N ALA A 10 -42.59 19.56 35.47
CA ALA A 10 -42.03 18.46 34.67
C ALA A 10 -40.60 18.81 34.27
N ALA A 11 -39.63 18.09 34.82
CA ALA A 11 -38.23 18.15 34.38
C ALA A 11 -38.05 17.32 33.13
N VAL A 12 -37.87 17.99 31.97
CA VAL A 12 -37.48 17.35 30.71
C VAL A 12 -35.97 17.12 30.73
N GLY A 13 -35.54 15.89 30.98
CA GLY A 13 -34.14 15.49 30.87
C GLY A 13 -33.71 15.40 29.42
N LEU A 14 -32.84 16.31 28.96
CA LEU A 14 -32.14 16.21 27.69
C LEU A 14 -31.10 15.07 27.79
N LEU A 15 -31.38 13.91 27.22
CA LEU A 15 -30.33 12.90 26.96
C LEU A 15 -29.45 13.42 25.81
N ALA A 16 -28.27 13.90 26.13
CA ALA A 16 -27.22 14.15 25.15
C ALA A 16 -26.71 12.82 24.63
N ALA A 17 -27.10 12.43 23.40
CA ALA A 17 -26.49 11.33 22.69
C ALA A 17 -25.06 11.73 22.31
N ALA A 18 -24.05 11.18 23.01
CA ALA A 18 -22.66 11.30 22.61
C ALA A 18 -22.47 10.58 21.27
N PRO A 19 -21.81 11.20 20.28
CA PRO A 19 -21.47 10.50 19.05
C PRO A 19 -20.51 9.35 19.39
N MET A 20 -20.94 8.12 19.15
CA MET A 20 -20.05 6.97 19.14
C MET A 20 -19.10 7.15 17.94
N LEU A 21 -17.89 7.65 18.20
CA LEU A 21 -16.79 7.61 17.27
C LEU A 21 -16.53 6.12 16.96
N SER A 22 -16.94 5.71 15.77
CA SER A 22 -16.62 4.39 15.23
C SER A 22 -15.11 4.32 14.99
N ARG A 23 -14.41 3.67 15.92
CA ARG A 23 -12.95 3.48 15.89
C ARG A 23 -12.52 2.36 14.94
N GLY A 24 -13.46 1.82 14.19
CA GLY A 24 -13.26 0.61 13.37
C GLY A 24 -12.72 0.81 11.96
N ASP A 25 -12.76 2.02 11.40
CA ASP A 25 -12.43 2.25 9.99
C ASP A 25 -10.96 2.66 9.74
N ASP A 26 -10.19 2.99 10.79
CA ASP A 26 -8.79 3.44 10.66
C ASP A 26 -7.76 2.32 10.86
N GLU A 27 -8.15 1.13 11.30
CA GLU A 27 -7.23 0.01 11.48
C GLU A 27 -6.86 -0.60 10.13
N ARG A 28 -5.57 -0.49 9.77
CA ARG A 28 -5.05 -1.02 8.49
C ARG A 28 -4.66 -2.48 8.63
N LEU A 29 -5.24 -3.32 7.80
CA LEU A 29 -4.83 -4.71 7.59
C LEU A 29 -3.58 -4.71 6.71
N LEU A 30 -2.48 -5.20 7.27
CA LEU A 30 -1.21 -5.29 6.55
C LEU A 30 -1.21 -6.51 5.64
N ASN A 31 -1.02 -6.26 4.36
CA ASN A 31 -0.89 -7.26 3.31
C ASN A 31 -1.91 -8.43 3.35
N PRO A 32 -3.21 -8.16 3.40
CA PRO A 32 -4.24 -9.19 3.59
C PRO A 32 -4.36 -10.17 2.40
N PHE A 33 -3.71 -9.86 1.28
CA PHE A 33 -3.70 -10.69 0.08
C PHE A 33 -2.38 -11.42 -0.15
N ALA A 34 -1.42 -11.30 0.77
CA ALA A 34 -0.08 -11.87 0.66
C ALA A 34 0.64 -11.47 -0.63
N ASP A 35 0.45 -10.22 -1.09
CA ASP A 35 1.17 -9.69 -2.23
C ASP A 35 2.68 -9.67 -1.94
N PRO A 36 3.54 -9.99 -2.91
CA PRO A 36 4.97 -9.87 -2.72
C PRO A 36 5.36 -8.44 -2.32
N PHE A 37 6.03 -8.30 -1.19
CA PHE A 37 6.58 -7.04 -0.70
C PHE A 37 7.99 -7.28 -0.16
N VAL A 38 9.02 -6.84 -0.91
CA VAL A 38 10.41 -7.22 -0.66
C VAL A 38 11.35 -6.03 -0.82
N GLN A 39 12.27 -5.84 0.12
CA GLN A 39 13.36 -4.88 -0.05
C GLN A 39 14.42 -5.41 -1.02
N ALA A 40 14.59 -4.74 -2.16
CA ALA A 40 15.56 -5.08 -3.18
C ALA A 40 16.96 -4.54 -2.86
N THR A 41 17.10 -3.24 -2.56
CA THR A 41 18.38 -2.59 -2.27
C THR A 41 18.39 -1.93 -0.90
N ARG A 42 19.58 -1.74 -0.28
CA ARG A 42 19.75 -1.24 1.09
C ARG A 42 20.94 -0.29 1.24
N GLY A 43 21.30 0.40 0.16
CA GLY A 43 22.51 1.22 0.09
C GLY A 43 22.43 2.56 0.84
N ARG A 44 21.26 2.95 1.37
CA ARG A 44 21.07 4.20 2.11
C ARG A 44 19.95 4.11 3.14
N ALA A 45 19.93 5.04 4.08
CA ALA A 45 18.80 5.23 4.98
C ALA A 45 17.59 5.77 4.20
N CYS A 46 16.42 5.20 4.46
CA CYS A 46 15.17 5.55 3.79
C CYS A 46 13.99 5.20 4.70
N PRO A 47 12.93 6.04 4.74
CA PRO A 47 11.69 5.66 5.41
C PRO A 47 11.15 4.35 4.84
N VAL A 48 10.83 3.39 5.73
CA VAL A 48 10.34 2.08 5.32
C VAL A 48 8.90 2.23 4.80
N PRO A 49 8.59 1.78 3.57
CA PRO A 49 7.22 1.78 3.08
C PRO A 49 6.31 0.90 3.93
N LEU A 50 5.05 1.31 4.07
CA LEU A 50 4.04 0.50 4.77
C LEU A 50 3.75 -0.80 4.01
N GLY A 51 3.96 -0.79 2.69
CA GLY A 51 3.57 -1.88 1.80
C GLY A 51 2.06 -1.96 1.59
N PRO A 52 1.56 -3.06 1.01
CA PRO A 52 0.13 -3.25 0.78
C PRO A 52 -0.65 -3.23 2.11
N ALA A 53 -1.50 -2.22 2.28
CA ALA A 53 -2.28 -2.05 3.49
C ALA A 53 -3.67 -1.50 3.17
N TYR A 54 -4.71 -2.08 3.77
CA TYR A 54 -6.10 -1.81 3.45
C TYR A 54 -6.92 -1.66 4.73
N SER A 55 -7.90 -0.76 4.75
CA SER A 55 -8.99 -0.86 5.71
C SER A 55 -9.85 -2.08 5.38
N GLU A 56 -10.71 -2.50 6.29
CA GLU A 56 -11.62 -3.64 6.03
C GLU A 56 -12.58 -3.35 4.86
N ALA A 57 -13.02 -2.11 4.70
CA ALA A 57 -13.85 -1.70 3.57
C ALA A 57 -13.08 -1.79 2.24
N GLU A 58 -11.85 -1.24 2.18
CA GLU A 58 -10.98 -1.34 1.01
C GLU A 58 -10.61 -2.79 0.67
N ARG A 59 -10.35 -3.63 1.68
CA ARG A 59 -10.06 -5.06 1.47
C ARG A 59 -11.20 -5.77 0.77
N ARG A 60 -12.46 -5.49 1.16
CA ARG A 60 -13.65 -6.10 0.50
C ARG A 60 -13.78 -5.65 -0.95
N VAL A 61 -13.61 -4.36 -1.22
CA VAL A 61 -13.62 -3.81 -2.58
C VAL A 61 -12.49 -4.40 -3.42
N GLU A 62 -11.28 -4.47 -2.86
CA GLU A 62 -10.12 -5.02 -3.55
C GLU A 62 -10.27 -6.52 -3.82
N ALA A 63 -10.83 -7.31 -2.88
CA ALA A 63 -11.09 -8.73 -3.10
C ALA A 63 -12.02 -8.97 -4.30
N HIS A 64 -13.10 -8.18 -4.42
CA HIS A 64 -13.99 -8.23 -5.57
C HIS A 64 -13.28 -7.82 -6.87
N SER A 65 -12.56 -6.70 -6.84
CA SER A 65 -11.79 -6.21 -7.99
C SER A 65 -10.73 -7.20 -8.48
N ARG A 66 -10.11 -7.97 -7.57
CA ARG A 66 -9.12 -9.00 -7.94
C ARG A 66 -9.75 -10.15 -8.70
N ALA A 67 -10.96 -10.58 -8.31
CA ALA A 67 -11.70 -11.61 -9.03
C ALA A 67 -12.02 -11.18 -10.47
N GLU A 68 -12.46 -9.94 -10.65
CA GLU A 68 -12.83 -9.41 -11.98
C GLU A 68 -11.60 -9.09 -12.86
N ARG A 69 -10.64 -8.34 -12.31
CA ARG A 69 -9.48 -7.85 -13.09
C ARG A 69 -8.38 -8.88 -13.26
N GLY A 70 -8.36 -9.91 -12.42
CA GLY A 70 -7.35 -10.97 -12.50
C GLY A 70 -7.35 -11.72 -13.83
N THR A 71 -8.51 -11.91 -14.42
CA THR A 71 -8.69 -12.67 -15.68
C THR A 71 -8.57 -11.83 -16.95
N THR A 72 -8.50 -10.50 -16.84
CA THR A 72 -8.63 -9.58 -17.99
C THR A 72 -7.57 -9.84 -19.07
N CYS A 73 -6.29 -9.99 -18.72
CA CYS A 73 -5.23 -10.20 -19.71
C CYS A 73 -5.34 -11.57 -20.40
N TRP A 74 -5.78 -12.60 -19.69
CA TRP A 74 -5.98 -13.94 -20.23
C TRP A 74 -7.16 -13.97 -21.23
N LEU A 75 -8.29 -13.37 -20.85
CA LEU A 75 -9.44 -13.25 -21.73
C LEU A 75 -9.14 -12.45 -23.01
N ALA A 76 -8.21 -11.48 -22.91
CA ALA A 76 -7.74 -10.71 -24.05
C ALA A 76 -6.62 -11.42 -24.86
N GLY A 77 -6.18 -12.61 -24.48
CA GLY A 77 -5.08 -13.32 -25.15
C GLY A 77 -3.70 -12.69 -24.93
N LEU A 78 -3.55 -11.82 -23.93
CA LEU A 78 -2.33 -11.06 -23.65
C LEU A 78 -1.43 -11.71 -22.60
N CYS A 79 -1.87 -12.79 -21.96
CA CYS A 79 -1.07 -13.55 -21.00
C CYS A 79 -1.48 -15.03 -21.01
N ALA A 80 -0.53 -15.91 -20.66
CA ALA A 80 -0.73 -17.36 -20.67
C ALA A 80 -1.46 -17.87 -19.41
N GLU A 81 -1.23 -17.22 -18.26
CA GLU A 81 -1.88 -17.62 -17.01
C GLU A 81 -3.32 -17.10 -16.95
N PRO A 82 -4.28 -17.93 -16.47
CA PRO A 82 -5.68 -17.56 -16.42
C PRO A 82 -5.99 -16.46 -15.38
N ASN A 83 -5.02 -16.13 -14.54
CA ASN A 83 -5.13 -15.04 -13.56
C ASN A 83 -3.79 -14.30 -13.44
N ALA A 84 -3.81 -12.99 -13.69
CA ALA A 84 -2.64 -12.12 -13.71
C ALA A 84 -1.87 -12.07 -12.37
N TYR A 85 -2.53 -12.32 -11.25
CA TYR A 85 -1.86 -12.37 -9.93
C TYR A 85 -0.93 -13.58 -9.77
N ARG A 86 -1.03 -14.59 -10.63
CA ARG A 86 -0.10 -15.74 -10.62
C ARG A 86 1.32 -15.39 -11.06
N TYR A 87 1.50 -14.29 -11.76
CA TYR A 87 2.81 -13.76 -12.14
C TYR A 87 3.54 -13.03 -11.01
N ASP A 88 2.83 -12.59 -9.96
CA ASP A 88 3.35 -11.58 -9.04
C ASP A 88 4.56 -12.05 -8.24
N ALA A 89 4.59 -13.31 -7.79
CA ALA A 89 5.75 -13.87 -7.11
C ALA A 89 6.99 -13.91 -8.02
N GLY A 90 6.82 -14.34 -9.28
CA GLY A 90 7.88 -14.35 -10.28
C GLY A 90 8.36 -12.94 -10.63
N ASN A 91 7.42 -12.02 -10.87
CA ASN A 91 7.73 -10.63 -11.19
C ASN A 91 8.48 -9.93 -10.05
N ALA A 92 8.05 -10.14 -8.80
CA ALA A 92 8.76 -9.58 -7.64
C ALA A 92 10.18 -10.14 -7.53
N ALA A 93 10.37 -11.44 -7.67
CA ALA A 93 11.68 -12.07 -7.62
C ALA A 93 12.60 -11.56 -8.75
N ALA A 94 12.09 -11.48 -9.99
CA ALA A 94 12.82 -10.97 -11.14
C ALA A 94 13.19 -9.49 -10.96
N ALA A 95 12.25 -8.64 -10.49
CA ALA A 95 12.50 -7.23 -10.23
C ALA A 95 13.57 -7.03 -9.15
N VAL A 96 13.48 -7.77 -8.03
CA VAL A 96 14.49 -7.75 -6.98
C VAL A 96 15.86 -8.18 -7.52
N GLY A 97 15.92 -9.23 -8.33
CA GLY A 97 17.15 -9.70 -8.98
C GLY A 97 17.77 -8.63 -9.89
N ALA A 98 16.96 -8.04 -10.78
CA ALA A 98 17.41 -7.00 -11.70
C ALA A 98 17.93 -5.75 -10.99
N LEU A 99 17.21 -5.27 -9.94
CA LEU A 99 17.62 -4.12 -9.15
C LEU A 99 18.92 -4.38 -8.38
N ARG A 100 19.12 -5.58 -7.84
CA ARG A 100 20.35 -5.96 -7.11
C ARG A 100 21.56 -6.13 -8.02
N ALA A 101 21.34 -6.62 -9.24
CA ALA A 101 22.42 -6.84 -10.20
C ALA A 101 22.93 -5.52 -10.81
N ASP A 102 22.19 -4.44 -10.73
CA ASP A 102 22.55 -3.15 -11.33
C ASP A 102 23.47 -2.36 -10.39
N ALA A 103 24.74 -2.20 -10.78
CA ALA A 103 25.76 -1.49 -10.01
C ALA A 103 25.38 -0.02 -9.75
N ALA A 104 24.64 0.63 -10.67
CA ALA A 104 24.19 2.01 -10.50
C ALA A 104 23.15 2.17 -9.39
N LEU A 105 22.51 1.08 -8.93
CA LEU A 105 21.48 1.10 -7.89
C LEU A 105 21.99 0.70 -6.50
N THR A 106 23.27 0.45 -6.33
CA THR A 106 23.87 -0.01 -5.05
C THR A 106 23.69 0.98 -3.91
N THR A 107 23.59 2.28 -4.21
CA THR A 107 23.38 3.36 -3.21
C THR A 107 21.90 3.72 -3.00
N SER A 108 20.97 2.98 -3.60
CA SER A 108 19.52 3.15 -3.40
C SER A 108 19.01 2.30 -2.24
N ALA A 109 17.77 2.60 -1.79
CA ALA A 109 17.00 1.75 -0.90
C ALA A 109 15.59 1.61 -1.50
N ILE A 110 15.34 0.48 -2.17
CA ILE A 110 14.13 0.26 -2.95
C ILE A 110 13.40 -0.99 -2.46
N TRP A 111 12.09 -0.86 -2.25
CA TRP A 111 11.15 -1.95 -2.01
C TRP A 111 10.34 -2.21 -3.26
N VAL A 112 10.02 -3.47 -3.48
CA VAL A 112 9.25 -3.98 -4.62
C VAL A 112 7.96 -4.57 -4.10
N THR A 113 6.83 -4.11 -4.63
CA THR A 113 5.53 -4.78 -4.53
C THR A 113 5.09 -5.19 -5.92
N ALA A 114 4.58 -6.42 -6.09
CA ALA A 114 4.01 -6.87 -7.36
C ALA A 114 2.52 -7.20 -7.18
N GLN A 115 1.67 -6.67 -8.07
CA GLN A 115 0.23 -6.91 -8.09
C GLN A 115 -0.28 -6.93 -9.52
N ARG A 116 -0.82 -8.05 -9.97
CA ARG A 116 -1.44 -8.18 -11.30
C ARG A 116 -0.51 -7.75 -12.44
N ARG A 117 0.76 -8.22 -12.40
CA ARG A 117 1.83 -7.86 -13.35
C ARG A 117 2.28 -6.39 -13.29
N PHE A 118 1.75 -5.60 -12.37
CA PHE A 118 2.27 -4.27 -12.08
C PHE A 118 3.32 -4.38 -10.98
N VAL A 119 4.40 -3.64 -11.13
CA VAL A 119 5.49 -3.57 -10.14
C VAL A 119 5.57 -2.15 -9.60
N TYR A 120 5.37 -2.03 -8.30
CA TYR A 120 5.52 -0.77 -7.57
C TYR A 120 6.93 -0.72 -6.99
N LEU A 121 7.60 0.42 -7.18
CA LEU A 121 8.93 0.69 -6.65
C LEU A 121 8.81 1.83 -5.65
N GLU A 122 8.96 1.53 -4.37
CA GLU A 122 8.91 2.51 -3.28
C GLU A 122 10.28 2.62 -2.64
N GLY A 123 10.69 3.81 -2.21
CA GLY A 123 11.98 3.95 -1.53
C GLY A 123 12.70 5.27 -1.82
N CYS A 124 14.03 5.24 -1.70
CA CYS A 124 14.88 6.40 -1.89
C CYS A 124 16.02 6.10 -2.88
N VAL A 125 16.29 7.08 -3.72
CA VAL A 125 17.38 7.04 -4.71
C VAL A 125 18.32 8.24 -4.51
N ALA A 126 19.51 8.19 -5.11
CA ALA A 126 20.49 9.26 -4.99
C ALA A 126 20.14 10.47 -5.87
N ASP A 127 19.53 10.22 -7.03
CA ASP A 127 19.21 11.23 -8.03
C ASP A 127 18.14 10.71 -9.01
N THR A 128 17.72 11.57 -9.92
CA THR A 128 16.74 11.26 -10.97
C THR A 128 17.24 10.18 -11.92
N ALA A 129 18.55 10.12 -12.21
CA ALA A 129 19.10 9.10 -13.09
C ALA A 129 18.94 7.69 -12.49
N GLN A 130 19.14 7.56 -11.17
CA GLN A 130 18.86 6.31 -10.44
C GLN A 130 17.38 5.95 -10.48
N ALA A 131 16.46 6.92 -10.34
CA ALA A 131 15.03 6.68 -10.42
C ALA A 131 14.63 6.12 -11.79
N VAL A 132 15.07 6.77 -12.86
CA VAL A 132 14.85 6.35 -14.25
C VAL A 132 15.47 4.98 -14.51
N ARG A 133 16.68 4.72 -13.98
CA ARG A 133 17.35 3.43 -14.14
C ARG A 133 16.57 2.32 -13.48
N ALA A 134 16.10 2.51 -12.24
CA ALA A 134 15.31 1.52 -11.52
C ALA A 134 14.02 1.16 -12.28
N GLU A 135 13.30 2.15 -12.79
CA GLU A 135 12.13 1.93 -13.63
C GLU A 135 12.48 1.15 -14.91
N THR A 136 13.54 1.55 -15.61
CA THR A 136 13.96 0.97 -16.89
C THR A 136 14.29 -0.51 -16.75
N VAL A 137 15.10 -0.89 -15.75
CA VAL A 137 15.51 -2.29 -15.60
C VAL A 137 14.36 -3.22 -15.23
N VAL A 138 13.38 -2.71 -14.47
CA VAL A 138 12.20 -3.49 -14.11
C VAL A 138 11.20 -3.56 -15.27
N LYS A 139 11.03 -2.48 -16.03
CA LYS A 139 10.15 -2.44 -17.20
C LYS A 139 10.61 -3.38 -18.33
N ALA A 140 11.88 -3.71 -18.38
CA ALA A 140 12.43 -4.64 -19.38
C ALA A 140 12.10 -6.12 -19.10
N LEU A 141 11.49 -6.44 -17.95
CA LEU A 141 11.13 -7.83 -17.59
C LEU A 141 9.89 -8.27 -18.38
N ALA A 142 9.93 -9.50 -18.90
CA ALA A 142 8.95 -10.01 -19.87
C ALA A 142 7.50 -10.03 -19.35
N ASP A 143 7.30 -10.36 -18.07
CA ASP A 143 5.97 -10.50 -17.49
C ASP A 143 5.48 -9.26 -16.73
N VAL A 144 6.26 -8.18 -16.72
CA VAL A 144 5.89 -6.89 -16.15
C VAL A 144 5.14 -6.06 -17.17
N ASP A 145 3.89 -5.75 -16.88
CA ASP A 145 3.03 -4.92 -17.74
C ASP A 145 3.26 -3.42 -17.48
N ARG A 146 3.44 -3.05 -16.21
CA ARG A 146 3.66 -1.65 -15.80
C ARG A 146 4.57 -1.54 -14.59
N VAL A 147 5.41 -0.52 -14.58
CA VAL A 147 6.16 -0.09 -13.38
C VAL A 147 5.56 1.22 -12.86
N ILE A 148 5.38 1.31 -11.57
CA ILE A 148 4.83 2.48 -10.86
C ILE A 148 5.87 2.94 -9.84
N PRO A 149 6.73 3.91 -10.21
CA PRO A 149 7.76 4.42 -9.31
C PRO A 149 7.16 5.41 -8.31
N ALA A 150 7.52 5.24 -7.05
CA ALA A 150 7.28 6.16 -5.94
C ALA A 150 8.60 6.31 -5.15
N LEU A 151 9.61 6.89 -5.80
CA LEU A 151 10.98 7.00 -5.31
C LEU A 151 11.26 8.45 -4.89
N ALA A 152 11.69 8.65 -3.65
CA ALA A 152 12.07 9.95 -3.11
C ALA A 152 13.52 10.30 -3.47
N LEU A 153 13.75 11.54 -3.87
CA LEU A 153 15.07 12.15 -4.01
C LEU A 153 15.58 12.68 -2.65
N PRO A 154 16.88 12.98 -2.52
CA PRO A 154 17.43 13.57 -1.29
C PRO A 154 16.70 14.85 -0.90
N GLY A 155 16.24 14.92 0.35
CA GLY A 155 15.50 16.08 0.88
C GLY A 155 14.01 16.09 0.58
N GLU A 156 13.50 15.17 -0.24
CA GLU A 156 12.08 15.06 -0.52
C GLU A 156 11.35 14.21 0.52
N ARG A 157 10.06 14.49 0.68
CA ARG A 157 9.17 13.63 1.46
C ARG A 157 8.90 12.34 0.68
N ALA A 158 8.84 11.19 1.40
CA ALA A 158 8.45 9.92 0.79
C ALA A 158 7.09 10.04 0.09
N PRO A 159 7.00 9.69 -1.22
CA PRO A 159 5.74 9.74 -1.98
C PRO A 159 4.85 8.51 -1.76
N TYR A 160 5.08 7.76 -0.70
CA TYR A 160 4.36 6.55 -0.30
C TYR A 160 4.00 6.59 1.20
N ALA A 161 3.10 5.73 1.63
CA ALA A 161 2.77 5.55 3.04
C ALA A 161 3.95 4.92 3.79
N VAL A 162 4.36 5.54 4.89
CA VAL A 162 5.50 5.10 5.70
C VAL A 162 5.00 4.23 6.85
N ALA A 163 5.67 3.10 7.08
CA ALA A 163 5.44 2.28 8.26
C ALA A 163 5.73 3.09 9.53
N ALA A 164 4.85 2.98 10.52
CA ALA A 164 5.12 3.58 11.82
C ALA A 164 6.43 3.01 12.38
N SER A 165 7.37 3.87 12.75
CA SER A 165 8.56 3.43 13.45
C SER A 165 8.12 2.69 14.71
N ALA A 166 8.48 1.41 14.84
CA ALA A 166 8.31 0.71 16.11
C ALA A 166 9.06 1.52 17.16
N SER A 167 8.33 2.28 17.98
CA SER A 167 8.91 2.98 19.11
C SER A 167 9.54 1.90 19.98
N ARG A 168 10.87 1.85 20.00
CA ARG A 168 11.61 0.97 20.92
C ARG A 168 11.18 1.36 22.32
N PRO A 169 10.56 0.46 23.11
CA PRO A 169 10.27 0.77 24.51
C PRO A 169 11.62 1.09 25.21
N ARG A 170 11.65 2.20 25.94
CA ARG A 170 12.79 2.61 26.78
C ARG A 170 12.92 1.69 27.97
#